data_e03afff552629d811466ffd34de13afd
#
_entry.id   e03afff552629d811466ffd34de13afd
#
_cell.length_a   1.000
_cell.length_b   1.000
_cell.length_c   1.000
_cell.angle_alpha   90.00
_cell.angle_beta   90.00
_cell.angle_gamma   90.00
#
_symmetry.space_group_name_H-M   'P 1'
#
loop_
_entity.id
_entity.type
_entity.pdbx_description
1 polymer ?
#
loop_
_entity_poly.entity_id
_entity_poly.type
_entity_poly.pdbx_seq_one_letter_code
_entity_poly.pdbx_strand_id
1 'polypeptide(L)'
;MFTMVQKLWLTVVCAVCVTVSFLYFVSLYSYEKLYVDNLKDSLVMEGKRLAAQYDKREGIATFEEKVRAFDQISSSDVLFVSNPRDLSACLPFDVHHHSLISEGDRQALLDGKTVTKIGYEEHFDRNIMGVVIPVLENKKLVGIVYSYIPLKSIKDLIYDMGLILAPLALAMTLLTIWIGRKIIIAITRPLSQMERVANHLATGDFSERITISSEDEIGRLGKAFNKMANSLETEDVKRKEFLANVSHELRTPLSYIKGYSEAILDGVAKGPQQEKVTQLIHKEAGRMQRLVHDLLDLAQLEGEHFPLKKQPIVFSQLIEDVLDTYEIKFIEKKIHISTNLNPEIIVMIDEDRMQQVLHNVLDNAIRYTNQNGDIVITLRQIDDYCELNIKDTGIGIETEHLENLGERFYRVDKARSRQHGGTGLGLAIVRQIVHIHDGQWRIESEKGHGTTVSIKLKIQVEESMF
;
A
#
# COMPACT_ATOMS: atom_id res chain seq x y z
N MET A 1 -6.77 -24.56 0.13
CA MET A 1 -6.78 -23.14 -0.26
C MET A 1 -5.50 -22.87 -1.05
N PHE A 2 -5.60 -22.39 -2.29
CA PHE A 2 -4.39 -22.13 -3.10
C PHE A 2 -3.60 -20.97 -2.52
N THR A 3 -2.28 -21.11 -2.45
CA THR A 3 -1.38 -20.01 -2.09
C THR A 3 -1.42 -18.92 -3.16
N MET A 4 -1.03 -17.71 -2.81
CA MET A 4 -0.96 -16.57 -3.76
C MET A 4 -0.07 -16.91 -4.97
N VAL A 5 1.04 -17.62 -4.73
CA VAL A 5 1.96 -18.11 -5.77
C VAL A 5 1.26 -19.07 -6.72
N GLN A 6 0.48 -20.02 -6.20
CA GLN A 6 -0.27 -20.98 -7.02
C GLN A 6 -1.33 -20.31 -7.88
N LYS A 7 -2.02 -19.29 -7.34
CA LYS A 7 -3.00 -18.50 -8.11
C LYS A 7 -2.32 -17.74 -9.26
N LEU A 8 -1.19 -17.11 -9.02
CA LEU A 8 -0.41 -16.41 -10.04
C LEU A 8 0.12 -17.37 -11.11
N TRP A 9 0.62 -18.55 -10.73
CA TRP A 9 1.01 -19.57 -11.70
C TRP A 9 -0.17 -20.08 -12.53
N LEU A 10 -1.33 -20.25 -11.92
CA LEU A 10 -2.55 -20.65 -12.64
C LEU A 10 -2.93 -19.61 -13.70
N THR A 11 -2.85 -18.32 -13.39
CA THR A 11 -3.14 -17.26 -14.39
C THR A 11 -2.14 -17.27 -15.53
N VAL A 12 -0.86 -17.51 -15.27
CA VAL A 12 0.18 -17.62 -16.30
C VAL A 12 -0.11 -18.83 -17.22
N VAL A 13 -0.42 -19.99 -16.65
CA VAL A 13 -0.75 -21.21 -17.42
C VAL A 13 -2.01 -20.98 -18.26
N CYS A 14 -3.06 -20.38 -17.68
CA CYS A 14 -4.27 -20.04 -18.44
C CYS A 14 -3.98 -19.10 -19.62
N ALA A 15 -3.16 -18.08 -19.42
CA ALA A 15 -2.77 -17.15 -20.48
C ALA A 15 -2.03 -17.86 -21.63
N VAL A 16 -1.12 -18.79 -21.32
CA VAL A 16 -0.43 -19.60 -22.33
C VAL A 16 -1.42 -20.49 -23.10
N CYS A 17 -2.31 -21.18 -22.39
CA CYS A 17 -3.33 -22.02 -23.04
C CYS A 17 -4.25 -21.22 -23.99
N VAL A 18 -4.68 -20.04 -23.56
CA VAL A 18 -5.52 -19.15 -24.40
C VAL A 18 -4.75 -18.70 -25.64
N THR A 19 -3.46 -18.33 -25.50
CA THR A 19 -2.63 -17.89 -26.63
C THR A 19 -2.42 -19.00 -27.65
N VAL A 20 -2.13 -20.22 -27.20
CA VAL A 20 -1.94 -21.39 -28.08
C VAL A 20 -3.25 -21.72 -28.79
N SER A 21 -4.38 -21.74 -28.07
CA SER A 21 -5.71 -21.99 -28.66
C SER A 21 -6.08 -20.94 -29.71
N PHE A 22 -5.79 -19.68 -29.43
CA PHE A 22 -6.01 -18.57 -30.36
C PHE A 22 -5.19 -18.72 -31.64
N LEU A 23 -3.90 -19.03 -31.54
CA LEU A 23 -3.02 -19.24 -32.68
C LEU A 23 -3.51 -20.42 -33.56
N TYR A 24 -3.94 -21.51 -32.91
CA TYR A 24 -4.53 -22.64 -33.63
C TYR A 24 -5.80 -22.24 -34.41
N PHE A 25 -6.70 -21.52 -33.77
CA PHE A 25 -7.93 -21.03 -34.42
C PHE A 25 -7.65 -20.08 -35.59
N VAL A 26 -6.72 -19.15 -35.42
CA VAL A 26 -6.28 -18.21 -36.47
C VAL A 26 -5.68 -18.98 -37.65
N SER A 27 -4.88 -20.01 -37.39
CA SER A 27 -4.30 -20.86 -38.44
C SER A 27 -5.39 -21.58 -39.28
N LEU A 28 -6.39 -22.17 -38.65
CA LEU A 28 -7.51 -22.81 -39.32
C LEU A 28 -8.34 -21.82 -40.16
N TYR A 29 -8.66 -20.66 -39.55
CA TYR A 29 -9.41 -19.62 -40.25
C TYR A 29 -8.67 -19.08 -41.46
N SER A 30 -7.35 -18.86 -41.33
CA SER A 30 -6.52 -18.40 -42.45
C SER A 30 -6.44 -19.41 -43.59
N TYR A 31 -6.37 -20.68 -43.27
CA TYR A 31 -6.44 -21.74 -44.30
C TYR A 31 -7.75 -21.70 -45.07
N GLU A 32 -8.86 -21.77 -44.37
CA GLU A 32 -10.19 -21.89 -44.99
C GLU A 32 -10.54 -20.60 -45.77
N LYS A 33 -10.38 -19.45 -45.15
CA LYS A 33 -10.86 -18.17 -45.64
C LYS A 33 -9.91 -17.49 -46.65
N LEU A 34 -8.61 -17.56 -46.39
CA LEU A 34 -7.64 -16.87 -47.24
C LEU A 34 -7.09 -17.76 -48.34
N TYR A 35 -6.77 -19.00 -48.04
CA TYR A 35 -6.16 -19.88 -49.02
C TYR A 35 -7.19 -20.49 -49.96
N VAL A 36 -8.21 -21.18 -49.42
CA VAL A 36 -9.19 -21.92 -50.23
C VAL A 36 -10.10 -20.99 -51.04
N ASP A 37 -10.64 -19.93 -50.41
CA ASP A 37 -11.48 -18.94 -51.08
C ASP A 37 -10.74 -18.17 -52.18
N ASN A 38 -9.51 -17.69 -51.91
CA ASN A 38 -8.71 -16.99 -52.93
C ASN A 38 -8.38 -17.89 -54.12
N LEU A 39 -8.06 -19.16 -53.86
CA LEU A 39 -7.74 -20.11 -54.89
C LEU A 39 -8.97 -20.37 -55.79
N LYS A 40 -10.15 -20.55 -55.16
CA LYS A 40 -11.42 -20.67 -55.85
C LYS A 40 -11.72 -19.50 -56.77
N ASP A 41 -11.60 -18.28 -56.22
CA ASP A 41 -11.89 -17.07 -57.00
C ASP A 41 -10.92 -16.89 -58.16
N SER A 42 -9.65 -17.27 -57.98
CA SER A 42 -8.65 -17.27 -59.05
C SER A 42 -9.01 -18.25 -60.17
N LEU A 43 -9.31 -19.52 -59.81
CA LEU A 43 -9.70 -20.55 -60.77
C LEU A 43 -10.97 -20.18 -61.57
N VAL A 44 -11.97 -19.63 -60.85
CA VAL A 44 -13.23 -19.19 -61.48
C VAL A 44 -12.94 -18.01 -62.44
N MET A 45 -12.09 -17.08 -62.09
CA MET A 45 -11.75 -15.95 -62.94
C MET A 45 -10.98 -16.38 -64.17
N GLU A 46 -9.94 -17.20 -64.00
CA GLU A 46 -9.15 -17.75 -65.10
C GLU A 46 -9.99 -18.55 -66.10
N GLY A 47 -10.80 -19.48 -65.60
CA GLY A 47 -11.66 -20.28 -66.40
C GLY A 47 -12.75 -19.50 -67.13
N LYS A 48 -13.35 -18.49 -66.50
CA LYS A 48 -14.29 -17.58 -67.18
C LYS A 48 -13.61 -16.77 -68.31
N ARG A 49 -12.39 -16.28 -68.08
CA ARG A 49 -11.63 -15.59 -69.16
C ARG A 49 -11.36 -16.50 -70.31
N LEU A 50 -11.00 -17.74 -70.05
CA LEU A 50 -10.77 -18.74 -71.07
C LEU A 50 -12.05 -19.11 -71.83
N ALA A 51 -13.13 -19.39 -71.12
CA ALA A 51 -14.42 -19.65 -71.68
C ALA A 51 -14.96 -18.51 -72.58
N ALA A 52 -14.69 -17.30 -72.24
CA ALA A 52 -15.03 -16.07 -72.99
C ALA A 52 -14.23 -15.93 -74.32
N GLN A 53 -13.18 -16.70 -74.54
CA GLN A 53 -12.36 -16.68 -75.79
C GLN A 53 -12.96 -17.68 -76.85
N TYR A 54 -14.01 -18.35 -76.49
CA TYR A 54 -14.71 -19.23 -77.50
C TYR A 54 -15.35 -18.36 -78.56
N ASP A 55 -14.94 -18.59 -79.84
CA ASP A 55 -15.58 -17.98 -81.06
C ASP A 55 -16.14 -19.08 -81.97
N LYS A 56 -17.44 -19.02 -82.27
CA LYS A 56 -18.11 -19.92 -83.18
C LYS A 56 -17.46 -20.01 -84.57
N ARG A 57 -16.88 -18.91 -85.05
CA ARG A 57 -16.26 -18.83 -86.39
C ARG A 57 -14.99 -19.65 -86.45
N GLU A 58 -14.28 -19.81 -85.39
CA GLU A 58 -13.03 -20.58 -85.28
C GLU A 58 -13.27 -22.07 -85.01
N GLY A 59 -14.43 -22.42 -84.47
CA GLY A 59 -14.79 -23.80 -84.20
C GLY A 59 -14.24 -24.40 -82.92
N ILE A 60 -14.77 -25.58 -82.51
CA ILE A 60 -14.37 -26.22 -81.26
C ILE A 60 -12.90 -26.65 -81.24
N ALA A 61 -12.37 -27.16 -82.36
CA ALA A 61 -10.99 -27.63 -82.43
C ALA A 61 -9.97 -26.56 -82.14
N THR A 62 -10.17 -25.35 -82.71
CA THR A 62 -9.30 -24.21 -82.46
C THR A 62 -9.39 -23.73 -80.98
N PHE A 63 -10.57 -23.79 -80.39
CA PHE A 63 -10.71 -23.45 -78.93
C PHE A 63 -10.02 -24.49 -78.04
N GLU A 64 -10.06 -25.75 -78.43
CA GLU A 64 -9.36 -26.82 -77.71
C GLU A 64 -7.85 -26.62 -77.71
N GLU A 65 -7.30 -26.21 -78.91
CA GLU A 65 -5.87 -25.83 -78.99
C GLU A 65 -5.54 -24.63 -78.10
N LYS A 66 -6.37 -23.60 -78.00
CA LYS A 66 -6.20 -22.46 -77.10
C LYS A 66 -6.21 -22.90 -75.64
N VAL A 67 -7.14 -23.82 -75.25
CA VAL A 67 -7.19 -24.38 -73.92
C VAL A 67 -5.90 -25.14 -73.56
N ARG A 68 -5.42 -26.00 -74.51
CA ARG A 68 -4.15 -26.74 -74.34
C ARG A 68 -2.94 -25.80 -74.20
N ALA A 69 -2.89 -24.73 -75.02
CA ALA A 69 -1.84 -23.77 -74.90
C ALA A 69 -1.86 -22.99 -73.59
N PHE A 70 -3.06 -22.72 -73.09
CA PHE A 70 -3.24 -22.10 -71.77
C PHE A 70 -2.83 -23.02 -70.61
N ASP A 71 -3.19 -24.31 -70.68
CA ASP A 71 -2.79 -25.33 -69.71
C ASP A 71 -1.27 -25.39 -69.49
N GLN A 72 -0.48 -25.25 -70.58
CA GLN A 72 0.98 -25.30 -70.50
C GLN A 72 1.61 -24.12 -69.73
N ILE A 73 0.91 -23.00 -69.60
CA ILE A 73 1.41 -21.77 -68.92
C ILE A 73 0.63 -21.46 -67.62
N SER A 74 -0.47 -22.12 -67.38
CA SER A 74 -1.27 -21.96 -66.17
C SER A 74 -0.68 -22.71 -64.97
N SER A 75 -0.93 -22.22 -63.77
CA SER A 75 -0.61 -22.92 -62.50
C SER A 75 -1.63 -24.00 -62.13
N SER A 76 -2.74 -24.04 -62.84
CA SER A 76 -3.80 -25.04 -62.72
C SER A 76 -3.90 -25.89 -63.96
N ASP A 77 -4.24 -27.14 -63.82
CA ASP A 77 -4.55 -28.01 -65.00
C ASP A 77 -5.90 -27.62 -65.56
N VAL A 78 -5.99 -27.43 -66.87
CA VAL A 78 -7.19 -26.96 -67.53
C VAL A 78 -7.53 -27.83 -68.77
N LEU A 79 -8.78 -28.33 -68.81
CA LEU A 79 -9.29 -29.18 -69.88
C LEU A 79 -10.52 -28.56 -70.45
N PHE A 80 -10.72 -28.76 -71.77
CA PHE A 80 -12.00 -28.53 -72.44
C PHE A 80 -12.67 -29.88 -72.75
N VAL A 81 -13.95 -30.01 -72.41
CA VAL A 81 -14.73 -31.20 -72.66
C VAL A 81 -16.02 -30.77 -73.33
N SER A 82 -16.22 -31.28 -74.54
CA SER A 82 -17.42 -30.96 -75.36
C SER A 82 -18.72 -31.57 -74.78
N ASN A 83 -18.62 -32.70 -74.13
CA ASN A 83 -19.78 -33.31 -73.44
C ASN A 83 -19.45 -33.44 -71.91
N PRO A 84 -20.19 -32.80 -71.05
CA PRO A 84 -19.94 -32.89 -69.59
C PRO A 84 -20.03 -34.31 -69.03
N ARG A 85 -20.64 -35.25 -69.74
CA ARG A 85 -20.73 -36.69 -69.35
C ARG A 85 -19.38 -37.39 -69.47
N ASP A 86 -18.58 -36.95 -70.40
CA ASP A 86 -17.31 -37.58 -70.73
C ASP A 86 -16.14 -36.97 -69.86
N LEU A 87 -16.46 -36.09 -68.94
CA LEU A 87 -15.42 -35.43 -68.10
C LEU A 87 -14.51 -36.41 -67.33
N SER A 88 -15.11 -37.47 -66.78
CA SER A 88 -14.33 -38.51 -66.07
C SER A 88 -13.38 -39.28 -66.98
N ALA A 89 -13.75 -39.47 -68.27
CA ALA A 89 -12.93 -40.16 -69.26
C ALA A 89 -11.82 -39.27 -69.86
N CYS A 90 -11.94 -37.93 -69.72
CA CYS A 90 -10.97 -36.94 -70.21
C CYS A 90 -9.89 -36.54 -69.17
N LEU A 91 -10.11 -36.96 -67.93
CA LEU A 91 -9.09 -36.67 -66.86
C LEU A 91 -7.88 -37.59 -67.07
N PRO A 92 -6.67 -37.10 -66.80
CA PRO A 92 -5.42 -37.85 -66.89
C PRO A 92 -5.23 -38.90 -65.80
N PHE A 93 -6.24 -39.10 -64.93
CA PHE A 93 -6.23 -40.05 -63.78
C PHE A 93 -7.64 -40.69 -63.65
N ASP A 94 -7.67 -41.92 -63.11
CA ASP A 94 -8.94 -42.63 -62.83
C ASP A 94 -9.67 -42.02 -61.65
N VAL A 95 -10.86 -41.48 -61.89
CA VAL A 95 -11.72 -40.95 -60.83
C VAL A 95 -12.61 -42.05 -60.30
N HIS A 96 -12.28 -42.56 -59.12
CA HIS A 96 -13.17 -43.43 -58.41
C HIS A 96 -14.37 -42.67 -57.87
N HIS A 97 -15.50 -42.75 -58.48
CA HIS A 97 -16.87 -42.47 -58.06
C HIS A 97 -17.64 -41.33 -58.68
N HIS A 98 -18.87 -41.71 -58.94
CA HIS A 98 -20.08 -40.90 -59.11
C HIS A 98 -19.88 -39.50 -59.66
N SER A 99 -19.98 -39.46 -60.98
CA SER A 99 -20.07 -38.25 -61.82
C SER A 99 -19.54 -36.98 -61.14
N LEU A 100 -18.36 -36.55 -61.48
CA LEU A 100 -17.77 -35.22 -61.09
C LEU A 100 -18.80 -34.09 -61.22
N ILE A 101 -19.85 -34.35 -62.02
CA ILE A 101 -20.96 -33.44 -62.27
C ILE A 101 -22.25 -34.18 -61.95
N SER A 102 -22.93 -33.81 -60.88
CA SER A 102 -24.27 -34.34 -60.53
C SER A 102 -25.35 -33.79 -61.44
N GLU A 103 -26.59 -34.37 -61.41
CA GLU A 103 -27.72 -33.84 -62.18
C GLU A 103 -28.03 -32.37 -61.81
N GLY A 104 -27.95 -32.00 -60.55
CA GLY A 104 -28.14 -30.61 -60.10
C GLY A 104 -27.06 -29.67 -60.63
N ASP A 105 -25.79 -30.13 -60.72
CA ASP A 105 -24.69 -29.37 -61.29
C ASP A 105 -24.87 -29.17 -62.79
N ARG A 106 -25.40 -30.18 -63.50
CA ARG A 106 -25.70 -30.09 -64.91
C ARG A 106 -26.75 -29.00 -65.17
N GLN A 107 -27.77 -28.92 -64.35
CA GLN A 107 -28.80 -27.89 -64.48
C GLN A 107 -28.19 -26.51 -64.27
N ALA A 108 -27.33 -26.38 -63.29
CA ALA A 108 -26.62 -25.12 -63.05
C ALA A 108 -25.73 -24.71 -64.21
N LEU A 109 -25.03 -25.67 -64.85
CA LEU A 109 -24.20 -25.41 -66.04
C LEU A 109 -25.04 -24.99 -67.23
N LEU A 110 -26.20 -25.58 -67.44
CA LEU A 110 -27.17 -25.21 -68.49
C LEU A 110 -27.70 -23.76 -68.21
N ASP A 111 -27.87 -23.38 -66.96
CA ASP A 111 -28.24 -22.01 -66.54
C ASP A 111 -27.10 -21.02 -66.68
N GLY A 112 -25.91 -21.45 -67.12
CA GLY A 112 -24.73 -20.61 -67.24
C GLY A 112 -23.98 -20.34 -65.92
N LYS A 113 -24.30 -21.11 -64.88
CA LYS A 113 -23.60 -20.93 -63.54
C LYS A 113 -22.37 -21.82 -63.50
N THR A 114 -21.34 -21.31 -62.84
CA THR A 114 -20.10 -22.04 -62.55
C THR A 114 -20.34 -23.01 -61.39
N VAL A 115 -19.81 -24.22 -61.49
CA VAL A 115 -19.88 -25.23 -60.42
C VAL A 115 -18.47 -25.40 -59.85
N THR A 116 -18.34 -25.35 -58.54
CA THR A 116 -17.08 -25.59 -57.84
C THR A 116 -17.25 -26.81 -56.94
N LYS A 117 -16.28 -27.72 -56.97
CA LYS A 117 -16.25 -28.91 -56.12
C LYS A 117 -14.88 -29.08 -55.47
N ILE A 118 -14.91 -29.54 -54.26
CA ILE A 118 -13.72 -29.97 -53.52
C ILE A 118 -13.94 -31.44 -53.19
N GLY A 119 -13.02 -32.29 -53.58
CA GLY A 119 -13.08 -33.72 -53.30
C GLY A 119 -11.69 -34.31 -53.13
N TYR A 120 -11.60 -35.41 -52.39
CA TYR A 120 -10.37 -36.18 -52.26
C TYR A 120 -10.13 -36.98 -53.54
N GLU A 121 -8.89 -36.96 -54.03
CA GLU A 121 -8.47 -37.67 -55.22
C GLU A 121 -7.24 -38.54 -54.91
N GLU A 122 -7.39 -39.87 -55.10
CA GLU A 122 -6.34 -40.83 -54.76
C GLU A 122 -5.05 -40.63 -55.55
N HIS A 123 -5.14 -40.19 -56.82
CA HIS A 123 -3.98 -39.94 -57.65
C HIS A 123 -3.03 -38.89 -57.05
N PHE A 124 -3.58 -37.90 -56.39
CA PHE A 124 -2.81 -36.82 -55.73
C PHE A 124 -2.64 -37.06 -54.25
N ASP A 125 -3.26 -38.10 -53.65
CA ASP A 125 -3.34 -38.33 -52.21
C ASP A 125 -3.74 -37.09 -51.41
N ARG A 126 -4.58 -36.25 -52.00
CA ARG A 126 -5.06 -34.99 -51.39
C ARG A 126 -6.36 -34.52 -52.02
N ASN A 127 -6.98 -33.53 -51.37
CA ASN A 127 -8.15 -32.90 -51.95
C ASN A 127 -7.74 -32.07 -53.16
N ILE A 128 -8.55 -32.15 -54.22
CA ILE A 128 -8.49 -31.26 -55.37
C ILE A 128 -9.64 -30.27 -55.33
N MET A 129 -9.41 -29.09 -55.79
CA MET A 129 -10.46 -28.12 -56.09
C MET A 129 -10.66 -28.10 -57.60
N GLY A 130 -11.85 -28.47 -58.04
CA GLY A 130 -12.26 -28.43 -59.42
C GLY A 130 -13.32 -27.34 -59.63
N VAL A 131 -13.16 -26.59 -60.69
CA VAL A 131 -14.10 -25.56 -61.12
C VAL A 131 -14.54 -25.88 -62.53
N VAL A 132 -15.86 -26.03 -62.72
CA VAL A 132 -16.50 -26.32 -64.01
C VAL A 132 -17.17 -25.05 -64.53
N ILE A 133 -16.70 -24.55 -65.66
CA ILE A 133 -17.22 -23.32 -66.27
C ILE A 133 -17.93 -23.70 -67.61
N PRO A 134 -19.22 -23.35 -67.81
CA PRO A 134 -19.91 -23.63 -69.05
C PRO A 134 -19.45 -22.70 -70.16
N VAL A 135 -19.23 -23.30 -71.34
CA VAL A 135 -19.06 -22.57 -72.63
C VAL A 135 -20.41 -22.57 -73.33
N LEU A 136 -21.01 -21.40 -73.43
CA LEU A 136 -22.35 -21.24 -73.99
C LEU A 136 -22.31 -20.56 -75.33
N GLU A 137 -23.10 -21.09 -76.26
CA GLU A 137 -23.43 -20.46 -77.56
C GLU A 137 -24.94 -20.30 -77.68
N ASN A 138 -25.47 -19.10 -77.87
CA ASN A 138 -26.89 -18.83 -77.99
C ASN A 138 -27.75 -19.52 -76.88
N LYS A 139 -27.27 -19.50 -75.62
CA LYS A 139 -27.87 -20.22 -74.50
C LYS A 139 -27.84 -21.75 -74.61
N LYS A 140 -27.10 -22.33 -75.52
CA LYS A 140 -26.88 -23.77 -75.57
C LYS A 140 -25.49 -24.10 -75.09
N LEU A 141 -25.34 -25.13 -74.27
CA LEU A 141 -24.07 -25.60 -73.76
C LEU A 141 -23.28 -26.29 -74.92
N VAL A 142 -22.15 -25.70 -75.27
CA VAL A 142 -21.21 -26.21 -76.31
C VAL A 142 -20.20 -27.15 -75.67
N GLY A 143 -19.82 -26.89 -74.44
CA GLY A 143 -18.88 -27.69 -73.67
C GLY A 143 -18.61 -27.04 -72.34
N ILE A 144 -17.66 -27.58 -71.60
CA ILE A 144 -17.23 -27.10 -70.35
C ILE A 144 -15.70 -26.89 -70.35
N VAL A 145 -15.26 -25.88 -69.68
CA VAL A 145 -13.85 -25.72 -69.25
C VAL A 145 -13.76 -26.20 -67.81
N TYR A 146 -12.97 -27.25 -67.59
CA TYR A 146 -12.68 -27.77 -66.27
C TYR A 146 -11.27 -27.38 -65.86
N SER A 147 -11.18 -26.61 -64.78
CA SER A 147 -9.88 -26.25 -64.18
C SER A 147 -9.78 -26.89 -62.80
N TYR A 148 -8.66 -27.52 -62.53
CA TYR A 148 -8.46 -28.12 -61.20
C TYR A 148 -7.04 -27.87 -60.69
N ILE A 149 -6.91 -27.89 -59.36
CA ILE A 149 -5.63 -27.76 -58.67
C ILE A 149 -5.64 -28.62 -57.40
N PRO A 150 -4.56 -29.38 -57.16
CA PRO A 150 -4.44 -30.09 -55.88
C PRO A 150 -4.28 -29.09 -54.73
N LEU A 151 -5.15 -29.19 -53.71
CA LEU A 151 -5.05 -28.39 -52.52
C LEU A 151 -3.89 -28.91 -51.64
N LYS A 152 -3.06 -28.05 -51.17
CA LYS A 152 -2.14 -28.43 -50.08
C LYS A 152 -2.99 -28.94 -48.90
N SER A 153 -2.61 -30.08 -48.31
CA SER A 153 -3.30 -30.57 -47.14
C SER A 153 -3.08 -29.61 -45.98
N ILE A 154 -4.05 -29.58 -45.05
CA ILE A 154 -3.86 -28.82 -43.80
C ILE A 154 -2.59 -29.28 -43.11
N LYS A 155 -2.23 -30.56 -43.19
CA LYS A 155 -1.00 -31.12 -42.64
C LYS A 155 0.25 -30.53 -43.28
N ASP A 156 0.30 -30.39 -44.59
CA ASP A 156 1.46 -29.81 -45.31
C ASP A 156 1.64 -28.34 -44.92
N LEU A 157 0.54 -27.58 -44.85
CA LEU A 157 0.59 -26.18 -44.41
C LEU A 157 1.02 -26.02 -42.94
N ILE A 158 0.48 -26.86 -42.04
CA ILE A 158 0.89 -26.88 -40.64
C ILE A 158 2.37 -27.26 -40.53
N TYR A 159 2.87 -28.18 -41.35
CA TYR A 159 4.26 -28.56 -41.36
C TYR A 159 5.15 -27.41 -41.88
N ASP A 160 4.81 -26.79 -43.00
CA ASP A 160 5.53 -25.65 -43.57
C ASP A 160 5.56 -24.43 -42.61
N MET A 161 4.39 -24.12 -42.03
CA MET A 161 4.28 -23.02 -41.03
C MET A 161 4.82 -23.44 -39.68
N GLY A 162 4.79 -24.71 -39.32
CA GLY A 162 5.25 -25.24 -38.03
C GLY A 162 6.72 -25.01 -37.78
N LEU A 163 7.54 -25.06 -38.82
CA LEU A 163 8.98 -24.74 -38.71
C LEU A 163 9.22 -23.31 -38.26
N ILE A 164 8.31 -22.39 -38.52
CA ILE A 164 8.41 -20.97 -38.08
C ILE A 164 7.62 -20.75 -36.78
N LEU A 165 6.40 -21.30 -36.70
CA LEU A 165 5.51 -21.05 -35.55
C LEU A 165 5.91 -21.81 -34.29
N ALA A 166 6.47 -23.03 -34.41
CA ALA A 166 6.87 -23.81 -33.24
C ALA A 166 8.01 -23.14 -32.41
N PRO A 167 9.12 -22.68 -33.03
CA PRO A 167 10.14 -21.96 -32.26
C PRO A 167 9.63 -20.63 -31.72
N LEU A 168 8.75 -19.94 -32.44
CA LEU A 168 8.13 -18.70 -31.96
C LEU A 168 7.24 -18.95 -30.74
N ALA A 169 6.40 -19.99 -30.80
CA ALA A 169 5.55 -20.38 -29.68
C ALA A 169 6.37 -20.81 -28.45
N LEU A 170 7.46 -21.55 -28.69
CA LEU A 170 8.39 -21.95 -27.62
C LEU A 170 9.05 -20.71 -26.97
N ALA A 171 9.54 -19.78 -27.79
CA ALA A 171 10.16 -18.53 -27.30
C ALA A 171 9.17 -17.70 -26.49
N MET A 172 7.93 -17.54 -26.96
CA MET A 172 6.88 -16.82 -26.24
C MET A 172 6.52 -17.51 -24.93
N THR A 173 6.46 -18.84 -24.90
CA THR A 173 6.20 -19.61 -23.67
C THR A 173 7.31 -19.42 -22.65
N LEU A 174 8.57 -19.53 -23.07
CA LEU A 174 9.74 -19.31 -22.20
C LEU A 174 9.78 -17.87 -21.67
N LEU A 175 9.49 -16.90 -22.53
CA LEU A 175 9.40 -15.47 -22.15
C LEU A 175 8.30 -15.24 -21.11
N THR A 176 7.12 -15.82 -21.30
CA THR A 176 5.99 -15.70 -20.37
C THR A 176 6.33 -16.33 -19.01
N ILE A 177 6.97 -17.50 -19.01
CA ILE A 177 7.44 -18.15 -17.76
C ILE A 177 8.50 -17.27 -17.06
N TRP A 178 9.44 -16.70 -17.81
CA TRP A 178 10.50 -15.87 -17.26
C TRP A 178 9.92 -14.57 -16.64
N ILE A 179 9.02 -13.88 -17.34
CA ILE A 179 8.32 -12.68 -16.85
C ILE A 179 7.48 -13.04 -15.61
N GLY A 180 6.68 -14.11 -15.69
CA GLY A 180 5.85 -14.56 -14.58
C GLY A 180 6.67 -14.85 -13.32
N ARG A 181 7.83 -15.53 -13.47
CA ARG A 181 8.75 -15.78 -12.35
C ARG A 181 9.29 -14.48 -11.74
N LYS A 182 9.66 -13.50 -12.57
CA LYS A 182 10.15 -12.19 -12.10
C LYS A 182 9.07 -11.44 -11.31
N ILE A 183 7.85 -11.40 -11.82
CA ILE A 183 6.70 -10.74 -11.15
C ILE A 183 6.39 -11.44 -9.82
N ILE A 184 6.33 -12.77 -9.80
CA ILE A 184 6.06 -13.54 -8.57
C ILE A 184 7.11 -13.23 -7.50
N ILE A 185 8.39 -13.23 -7.86
CA ILE A 185 9.47 -12.95 -6.91
C ILE A 185 9.41 -11.49 -6.43
N ALA A 186 9.15 -10.54 -7.32
CA ALA A 186 9.10 -9.11 -6.99
C ALA A 186 7.96 -8.78 -6.00
N ILE A 187 6.82 -9.48 -6.08
CA ILE A 187 5.66 -9.24 -5.22
C ILE A 187 5.70 -10.13 -3.96
N THR A 188 5.97 -11.42 -4.12
CA THR A 188 5.78 -12.40 -3.04
C THR A 188 6.87 -12.33 -1.97
N ARG A 189 8.12 -12.08 -2.36
CA ARG A 189 9.23 -12.00 -1.40
C ARG A 189 9.06 -10.88 -0.39
N PRO A 190 8.80 -9.60 -0.81
CA PRO A 190 8.57 -8.52 0.15
C PRO A 190 7.38 -8.77 1.06
N LEU A 191 6.26 -9.28 0.53
CA LEU A 191 5.07 -9.60 1.34
C LEU A 191 5.35 -10.68 2.38
N SER A 192 6.09 -11.73 2.04
CA SER A 192 6.49 -12.78 2.99
C SER A 192 7.46 -12.26 4.05
N GLN A 193 8.35 -11.31 3.69
CA GLN A 193 9.19 -10.63 4.68
C GLN A 193 8.35 -9.78 5.63
N MET A 194 7.36 -9.04 5.11
CA MET A 194 6.43 -8.26 5.94
C MET A 194 5.66 -9.14 6.91
N GLU A 195 5.13 -10.29 6.44
CA GLU A 195 4.45 -11.26 7.29
C GLU A 195 5.35 -11.77 8.42
N ARG A 196 6.60 -12.14 8.09
CA ARG A 196 7.57 -12.61 9.09
C ARG A 196 7.88 -11.53 10.13
N VAL A 197 8.22 -10.31 9.67
CA VAL A 197 8.52 -9.19 10.57
C VAL A 197 7.30 -8.83 11.42
N ALA A 198 6.07 -8.87 10.85
CA ALA A 198 4.84 -8.66 11.61
C ALA A 198 4.65 -9.68 12.73
N ASN A 199 4.97 -10.96 12.47
CA ASN A 199 4.92 -12.01 13.48
C ASN A 199 5.97 -11.79 14.60
N HIS A 200 7.18 -11.33 14.26
CA HIS A 200 8.21 -10.97 15.26
C HIS A 200 7.75 -9.77 16.12
N LEU A 201 7.20 -8.72 15.46
CA LEU A 201 6.63 -7.57 16.20
C LEU A 201 5.53 -8.00 17.17
N ALA A 202 4.65 -8.93 16.76
CA ALA A 202 3.57 -9.44 17.61
C ALA A 202 4.08 -10.21 18.84
N THR A 203 5.28 -10.79 18.78
CA THR A 203 5.95 -11.45 19.92
C THR A 203 6.82 -10.51 20.75
N GLY A 204 6.88 -9.22 20.40
CA GLY A 204 7.69 -8.21 21.10
C GLY A 204 9.14 -8.12 20.64
N ASP A 205 9.51 -8.75 19.54
CA ASP A 205 10.81 -8.56 18.90
C ASP A 205 10.72 -7.48 17.84
N PHE A 206 11.19 -6.29 18.17
CA PHE A 206 11.18 -5.11 17.31
C PHE A 206 12.48 -4.92 16.52
N SER A 207 13.43 -5.88 16.57
CA SER A 207 14.78 -5.72 15.98
C SER A 207 14.80 -5.88 14.46
N GLU A 208 13.89 -6.70 13.90
CA GLU A 208 13.87 -6.97 12.46
C GLU A 208 13.28 -5.82 11.65
N ARG A 209 13.83 -5.61 10.44
CA ARG A 209 13.36 -4.60 9.48
C ARG A 209 13.21 -5.22 8.10
N ILE A 210 12.29 -4.64 7.31
CA ILE A 210 12.08 -5.00 5.92
C ILE A 210 13.14 -4.33 5.07
N THR A 211 13.85 -5.12 4.26
CA THR A 211 14.78 -4.59 3.25
C THR A 211 13.99 -4.05 2.07
N ILE A 212 14.05 -2.74 1.85
CA ILE A 212 13.31 -2.04 0.80
C ILE A 212 14.20 -1.96 -0.43
N SER A 213 13.83 -2.68 -1.50
CA SER A 213 14.56 -2.71 -2.77
C SER A 213 13.79 -2.06 -3.93
N SER A 214 12.56 -1.58 -3.71
CA SER A 214 11.69 -1.00 -4.75
C SER A 214 11.16 0.37 -4.33
N GLU A 215 10.91 1.24 -5.32
CA GLU A 215 10.29 2.55 -5.13
C GLU A 215 8.78 2.59 -5.47
N ASP A 216 8.22 1.44 -5.82
CA ASP A 216 6.81 1.24 -6.13
C ASP A 216 5.90 1.22 -4.89
N GLU A 217 4.64 0.80 -5.05
CA GLU A 217 3.66 0.65 -3.96
C GLU A 217 4.15 -0.28 -2.86
N ILE A 218 4.85 -1.36 -3.23
CA ILE A 218 5.42 -2.33 -2.28
C ILE A 218 6.55 -1.68 -1.47
N GLY A 219 7.40 -0.89 -2.13
CA GLY A 219 8.46 -0.13 -1.47
C GLY A 219 7.90 0.92 -0.51
N ARG A 220 6.84 1.65 -0.90
CA ARG A 220 6.16 2.61 -0.01
C ARG A 220 5.54 1.92 1.21
N LEU A 221 4.90 0.76 1.00
CA LEU A 221 4.35 -0.04 2.10
C LEU A 221 5.45 -0.51 3.05
N GLY A 222 6.60 -0.97 2.54
CA GLY A 222 7.75 -1.36 3.34
C GLY A 222 8.30 -0.20 4.21
N LYS A 223 8.39 1.01 3.64
CA LYS A 223 8.80 2.22 4.38
C LYS A 223 7.81 2.55 5.51
N ALA A 224 6.51 2.51 5.22
CA ALA A 224 5.47 2.75 6.22
C ALA A 224 5.52 1.71 7.35
N PHE A 225 5.73 0.44 7.00
CA PHE A 225 5.86 -0.65 7.96
C PHE A 225 7.10 -0.49 8.87
N ASN A 226 8.26 -0.15 8.30
CA ASN A 226 9.46 0.12 9.09
C ASN A 226 9.28 1.33 10.02
N LYS A 227 8.57 2.37 9.57
CA LYS A 227 8.22 3.52 10.42
C LYS A 227 7.36 3.09 11.61
N MET A 228 6.36 2.25 11.36
CA MET A 228 5.50 1.69 12.43
C MET A 228 6.33 0.84 13.41
N ALA A 229 7.21 -0.03 12.90
CA ALA A 229 8.09 -0.86 13.74
C ALA A 229 9.00 0.00 14.63
N ASN A 230 9.58 1.09 14.09
CA ASN A 230 10.39 2.03 14.87
C ASN A 230 9.57 2.74 15.98
N SER A 231 8.33 3.14 15.66
CA SER A 231 7.46 3.76 16.65
C SER A 231 7.12 2.80 17.79
N LEU A 232 6.79 1.53 17.46
CA LEU A 232 6.51 0.49 18.46
C LEU A 232 7.71 0.16 19.32
N GLU A 233 8.92 0.05 18.73
CA GLU A 233 10.16 -0.15 19.47
C GLU A 233 10.43 0.99 20.46
N THR A 234 10.27 2.24 20.01
CA THR A 234 10.43 3.44 20.84
C THR A 234 9.44 3.43 22.01
N GLU A 235 8.18 3.08 21.76
CA GLU A 235 7.16 2.99 22.80
C GLU A 235 7.44 1.85 23.80
N ASP A 236 7.90 0.68 23.34
CA ASP A 236 8.27 -0.42 24.22
C ASP A 236 9.47 -0.08 25.12
N VAL A 237 10.51 0.57 24.55
CA VAL A 237 11.66 1.06 25.33
C VAL A 237 11.20 2.05 26.39
N LYS A 238 10.42 3.07 26.03
CA LYS A 238 9.87 4.05 26.97
C LYS A 238 9.03 3.39 28.06
N ARG A 239 8.21 2.41 27.72
CA ARG A 239 7.39 1.64 28.69
C ARG A 239 8.27 0.86 29.67
N LYS A 240 9.31 0.18 29.19
CA LYS A 240 10.27 -0.55 30.04
C LYS A 240 11.01 0.37 30.98
N GLU A 241 11.51 1.50 30.48
CA GLU A 241 12.17 2.53 31.28
C GLU A 241 11.25 3.12 32.36
N PHE A 242 9.99 3.40 31.98
CA PHE A 242 8.98 3.87 32.94
C PHE A 242 8.79 2.85 34.08
N LEU A 243 8.56 1.56 33.77
CA LEU A 243 8.37 0.52 34.79
C LEU A 243 9.61 0.33 35.68
N ALA A 244 10.80 0.40 35.09
CA ALA A 244 12.06 0.33 35.83
C ALA A 244 12.21 1.52 36.80
N ASN A 245 11.89 2.73 36.34
CA ASN A 245 11.97 3.96 37.15
C ASN A 245 10.92 3.94 38.28
N VAL A 246 9.66 3.53 38.00
CA VAL A 246 8.62 3.34 39.03
C VAL A 246 9.11 2.37 40.12
N SER A 247 9.62 1.20 39.70
CA SER A 247 10.12 0.19 40.64
C SER A 247 11.25 0.72 41.51
N HIS A 248 12.17 1.51 40.94
CA HIS A 248 13.27 2.08 41.65
C HIS A 248 12.83 3.17 42.62
N GLU A 249 11.97 4.10 42.21
CA GLU A 249 11.48 5.21 43.05
C GLU A 249 10.52 4.75 44.16
N LEU A 250 9.86 3.59 44.03
CA LEU A 250 9.10 2.95 45.10
C LEU A 250 9.98 2.14 46.07
N ARG A 251 11.00 1.43 45.57
CA ARG A 251 11.86 0.58 46.41
C ARG A 251 12.64 1.35 47.44
N THR A 252 13.14 2.52 47.06
CA THR A 252 14.00 3.34 47.94
C THR A 252 13.28 3.78 49.22
N PRO A 253 12.13 4.50 49.18
CA PRO A 253 11.41 4.92 50.38
C PRO A 253 10.91 3.70 51.19
N LEU A 254 10.49 2.60 50.52
CA LEU A 254 10.07 1.40 51.21
C LEU A 254 11.21 0.78 52.05
N SER A 255 12.43 0.76 51.51
CA SER A 255 13.61 0.28 52.23
C SER A 255 13.95 1.15 53.43
N TYR A 256 13.77 2.48 53.33
CA TYR A 256 13.95 3.39 54.47
C TYR A 256 12.85 3.16 55.53
N ILE A 257 11.58 3.06 55.15
CA ILE A 257 10.51 2.79 56.08
C ILE A 257 10.77 1.48 56.82
N LYS A 258 11.15 0.41 56.08
CA LYS A 258 11.48 -0.90 56.67
C LYS A 258 12.64 -0.78 57.65
N GLY A 259 13.80 -0.20 57.24
CA GLY A 259 14.98 -0.08 58.07
C GLY A 259 14.76 0.77 59.33
N TYR A 260 14.00 1.87 59.20
CA TYR A 260 13.64 2.70 60.34
C TYR A 260 12.68 2.00 61.29
N SER A 261 11.74 1.21 60.78
CA SER A 261 10.81 0.38 61.58
C SER A 261 11.57 -0.73 62.33
N GLU A 262 12.51 -1.41 61.68
CA GLU A 262 13.39 -2.40 62.33
C GLU A 262 14.25 -1.77 63.43
N ALA A 263 14.83 -0.53 63.22
CA ALA A 263 15.58 0.17 64.23
C ALA A 263 14.75 0.51 65.50
N ILE A 264 13.46 0.77 65.34
CA ILE A 264 12.53 0.97 66.48
C ILE A 264 12.26 -0.37 67.17
N LEU A 265 11.95 -1.42 66.43
CA LEU A 265 11.63 -2.75 66.96
C LEU A 265 12.80 -3.39 67.69
N ASP A 266 14.01 -3.27 67.17
CA ASP A 266 15.24 -3.78 67.75
C ASP A 266 15.75 -2.91 68.95
N GLY A 267 15.05 -1.84 69.26
CA GLY A 267 15.40 -0.96 70.38
C GLY A 267 16.68 -0.13 70.13
N VAL A 268 17.11 -0.01 68.91
CA VAL A 268 18.25 0.83 68.52
C VAL A 268 17.87 2.31 68.60
N ALA A 269 16.64 2.64 68.14
CA ALA A 269 16.09 4.01 68.26
C ALA A 269 15.19 4.09 69.48
N LYS A 270 15.60 4.84 70.51
CA LYS A 270 14.86 5.05 71.79
C LYS A 270 14.74 6.53 72.11
N GLY A 271 13.68 6.89 72.88
CA GLY A 271 13.45 8.24 73.35
C GLY A 271 13.36 9.27 72.21
N PRO A 272 14.09 10.40 72.27
CA PRO A 272 14.03 11.43 71.22
C PRO A 272 14.45 10.95 69.83
N GLN A 273 15.26 9.88 69.76
CA GLN A 273 15.62 9.28 68.47
C GLN A 273 14.45 8.51 67.85
N GLN A 274 13.63 7.86 68.65
CA GLN A 274 12.44 7.14 68.17
C GLN A 274 11.41 8.09 67.53
N GLU A 275 11.20 9.27 68.14
CA GLU A 275 10.32 10.29 67.56
C GLU A 275 10.84 10.79 66.21
N LYS A 276 12.15 11.09 66.14
CA LYS A 276 12.79 11.49 64.89
C LYS A 276 12.68 10.43 63.78
N VAL A 277 12.88 9.15 64.12
CA VAL A 277 12.75 8.02 63.18
C VAL A 277 11.31 7.85 62.76
N THR A 278 10.33 8.01 63.62
CA THR A 278 8.90 7.98 63.31
C THR A 278 8.53 9.11 62.33
N GLN A 279 9.04 10.30 62.54
CA GLN A 279 8.86 11.44 61.62
C GLN A 279 9.44 11.14 60.22
N LEU A 280 10.62 10.47 60.15
CA LEU A 280 11.21 10.03 58.87
C LEU A 280 10.35 9.02 58.17
N ILE A 281 9.79 8.00 58.88
CA ILE A 281 8.85 7.04 58.35
C ILE A 281 7.62 7.76 57.79
N HIS A 282 7.02 8.68 58.53
CA HIS A 282 5.86 9.46 58.11
C HIS A 282 6.15 10.28 56.84
N LYS A 283 7.33 10.92 56.81
CA LYS A 283 7.80 11.70 55.64
C LYS A 283 7.93 10.81 54.38
N GLU A 284 8.55 9.62 54.49
CA GLU A 284 8.73 8.71 53.38
C GLU A 284 7.40 8.09 52.92
N ALA A 285 6.49 7.76 53.84
CA ALA A 285 5.13 7.29 53.51
C ALA A 285 4.34 8.38 52.77
N GLY A 286 4.38 9.64 53.21
CA GLY A 286 3.76 10.76 52.47
C GLY A 286 4.36 11.01 51.09
N ARG A 287 5.68 10.76 50.93
CA ARG A 287 6.34 10.81 49.63
C ARG A 287 5.83 9.70 48.70
N MET A 288 5.69 8.46 49.20
CA MET A 288 5.14 7.34 48.42
C MET A 288 3.71 7.62 47.99
N GLN A 289 2.89 8.15 48.89
CA GLN A 289 1.49 8.51 48.58
C GLN A 289 1.42 9.51 47.45
N ARG A 290 2.22 10.57 47.47
CA ARG A 290 2.30 11.55 46.37
C ARG A 290 2.77 10.90 45.07
N LEU A 291 3.79 10.04 45.12
CA LEU A 291 4.30 9.36 43.92
C LEU A 291 3.21 8.48 43.27
N VAL A 292 2.46 7.71 44.08
CA VAL A 292 1.37 6.87 43.58
C VAL A 292 0.26 7.75 42.98
N HIS A 293 -0.10 8.85 43.63
CA HIS A 293 -1.11 9.78 43.13
C HIS A 293 -0.67 10.40 41.79
N ASP A 294 0.56 10.90 41.69
CA ASP A 294 1.13 11.46 40.45
C ASP A 294 1.14 10.45 39.30
N LEU A 295 1.43 9.16 39.61
CA LEU A 295 1.42 8.07 38.63
C LEU A 295 0.00 7.76 38.15
N LEU A 296 -0.98 7.71 39.04
CA LEU A 296 -2.38 7.47 38.69
C LEU A 296 -2.95 8.62 37.87
N ASP A 297 -2.65 9.86 38.24
CA ASP A 297 -3.04 11.05 37.50
C ASP A 297 -2.44 11.04 36.09
N LEU A 298 -1.12 10.78 35.98
CA LEU A 298 -0.47 10.73 34.68
C LEU A 298 -1.05 9.63 33.79
N ALA A 299 -1.30 8.44 34.36
CA ALA A 299 -1.90 7.33 33.62
C ALA A 299 -3.32 7.65 33.13
N GLN A 300 -4.11 8.37 33.93
CA GLN A 300 -5.44 8.84 33.53
C GLN A 300 -5.37 9.90 32.42
N LEU A 301 -4.47 10.88 32.55
CA LEU A 301 -4.27 11.96 31.59
C LEU A 301 -3.72 11.48 30.23
N GLU A 302 -3.03 10.35 30.21
CA GLU A 302 -2.48 9.74 28.99
C GLU A 302 -3.49 8.82 28.27
N GLY A 303 -4.64 8.52 28.88
CA GLY A 303 -5.72 7.77 28.24
C GLY A 303 -6.24 8.49 26.99
N GLU A 304 -6.54 7.74 25.91
CA GLU A 304 -6.96 8.27 24.60
C GLU A 304 -8.15 9.24 24.65
N HIS A 305 -8.96 9.21 25.71
CA HIS A 305 -10.17 10.03 25.86
C HIS A 305 -10.34 10.51 27.32
N PHE A 306 -9.39 11.27 27.83
CA PHE A 306 -9.58 11.90 29.15
C PHE A 306 -10.66 12.99 29.02
N PRO A 307 -11.82 12.88 29.71
CA PRO A 307 -12.90 13.83 29.61
C PRO A 307 -12.56 15.11 30.39
N LEU A 308 -12.08 16.15 29.68
CA LEU A 308 -11.90 17.46 30.30
C LEU A 308 -13.25 18.14 30.57
N LYS A 309 -13.41 18.70 31.74
CA LYS A 309 -14.55 19.55 32.11
C LYS A 309 -14.22 21.01 31.81
N LYS A 310 -14.03 21.33 30.53
CA LYS A 310 -13.71 22.69 30.10
C LYS A 310 -14.87 23.65 30.39
N GLN A 311 -14.60 24.74 31.06
CA GLN A 311 -15.52 25.82 31.35
C GLN A 311 -14.82 27.19 31.17
N PRO A 312 -15.58 28.29 30.94
CA PRO A 312 -14.99 29.60 30.82
C PRO A 312 -14.50 30.09 32.19
N ILE A 313 -13.21 30.30 32.34
CA ILE A 313 -12.58 30.74 33.58
C ILE A 313 -11.85 32.04 33.34
N VAL A 314 -12.00 33.04 34.27
CA VAL A 314 -11.17 34.22 34.35
C VAL A 314 -9.82 33.78 34.85
N PHE A 315 -8.83 33.71 33.97
CA PHE A 315 -7.55 33.06 34.29
C PHE A 315 -6.70 33.82 35.32
N SER A 316 -6.82 35.13 35.34
CA SER A 316 -6.17 35.94 36.38
C SER A 316 -6.68 35.58 37.79
N GLN A 317 -8.01 35.40 37.98
CA GLN A 317 -8.59 35.05 39.28
C GLN A 317 -8.11 33.66 39.73
N LEU A 318 -8.09 32.67 38.84
CA LEU A 318 -7.59 31.32 39.15
C LEU A 318 -6.11 31.35 39.61
N ILE A 319 -5.30 32.21 38.99
CA ILE A 319 -3.89 32.38 39.38
C ILE A 319 -3.79 33.02 40.79
N GLU A 320 -4.59 34.05 41.06
CA GLU A 320 -4.62 34.72 42.37
C GLU A 320 -5.08 33.74 43.47
N ASP A 321 -6.18 32.99 43.26
CA ASP A 321 -6.67 32.01 44.23
C ASP A 321 -5.61 30.95 44.57
N VAL A 322 -4.84 30.49 43.56
CA VAL A 322 -3.73 29.57 43.82
C VAL A 322 -2.58 30.26 44.59
N LEU A 323 -2.22 31.49 44.26
CA LEU A 323 -1.15 32.23 44.94
C LEU A 323 -1.45 32.45 46.40
N ASP A 324 -2.69 32.71 46.79
CA ASP A 324 -3.14 32.85 48.17
C ASP A 324 -2.78 31.62 49.01
N THR A 325 -2.88 30.42 48.42
CA THR A 325 -2.51 29.17 49.12
C THR A 325 -1.02 29.04 49.43
N TYR A 326 -0.18 29.85 48.78
CA TYR A 326 1.28 29.85 48.95
C TYR A 326 1.82 31.01 49.83
N GLU A 327 0.97 31.91 50.29
CA GLU A 327 1.40 33.09 51.04
C GLU A 327 2.36 32.75 52.20
N ILE A 328 2.03 31.77 53.01
CA ILE A 328 2.85 31.30 54.15
C ILE A 328 4.24 30.84 53.68
N LYS A 329 4.30 30.05 52.59
CA LYS A 329 5.56 29.52 52.04
C LYS A 329 6.46 30.65 51.53
N PHE A 330 5.88 31.70 50.94
CA PHE A 330 6.62 32.88 50.47
C PHE A 330 7.22 33.65 51.64
N ILE A 331 6.45 33.85 52.70
CA ILE A 331 6.92 34.55 53.93
C ILE A 331 8.06 33.74 54.61
N GLU A 332 7.87 32.43 54.78
CA GLU A 332 8.87 31.56 55.41
C GLU A 332 10.21 31.57 54.65
N LYS A 333 10.15 31.57 53.32
CA LYS A 333 11.34 31.55 52.47
C LYS A 333 11.83 32.96 52.07
N LYS A 334 11.08 34.02 52.48
CA LYS A 334 11.35 35.44 52.15
C LYS A 334 11.43 35.64 50.64
N ILE A 335 10.54 35.02 49.85
CA ILE A 335 10.47 35.20 48.42
C ILE A 335 9.57 36.39 48.10
N HIS A 336 10.06 37.30 47.24
CA HIS A 336 9.27 38.42 46.74
C HIS A 336 8.45 37.97 45.54
N ILE A 337 7.13 38.18 45.61
CA ILE A 337 6.24 37.91 44.50
C ILE A 337 5.80 39.20 43.82
N SER A 338 5.80 39.23 42.52
CA SER A 338 5.20 40.27 41.71
C SER A 338 4.31 39.70 40.63
N THR A 339 3.12 40.25 40.48
CA THR A 339 2.13 39.81 39.51
C THR A 339 1.79 40.92 38.53
N ASN A 340 1.62 40.58 37.25
CA ASN A 340 1.10 41.47 36.23
C ASN A 340 0.13 40.66 35.38
N LEU A 341 -1.13 40.61 35.82
CA LEU A 341 -2.17 39.74 35.28
C LEU A 341 -3.22 40.57 34.56
N ASN A 342 -3.49 40.25 33.31
CA ASN A 342 -4.60 40.87 32.59
C ASN A 342 -5.95 40.26 33.07
N PRO A 343 -6.86 41.04 33.71
CA PRO A 343 -8.08 40.54 34.30
C PRO A 343 -9.17 40.18 33.28
N GLU A 344 -9.00 40.57 32.01
CA GLU A 344 -9.99 40.38 30.96
C GLU A 344 -9.85 39.01 30.23
N ILE A 345 -8.81 38.26 30.56
CA ILE A 345 -8.51 36.99 29.87
C ILE A 345 -9.41 35.87 30.39
N ILE A 346 -10.32 35.41 29.53
CA ILE A 346 -11.18 34.24 29.76
C ILE A 346 -10.69 33.08 28.87
N VAL A 347 -10.49 31.90 29.46
CA VAL A 347 -10.03 30.72 28.77
C VAL A 347 -10.98 29.53 29.02
N MET A 348 -11.15 28.67 28.00
CA MET A 348 -11.92 27.42 28.14
C MET A 348 -11.03 26.31 28.66
N ILE A 349 -11.05 26.13 30.00
CA ILE A 349 -10.15 25.16 30.67
C ILE A 349 -10.87 24.34 31.71
N ASP A 350 -10.30 23.21 32.06
CA ASP A 350 -10.65 22.43 33.26
C ASP A 350 -9.92 23.06 34.45
N GLU A 351 -10.69 23.64 35.36
CA GLU A 351 -10.21 24.41 36.50
C GLU A 351 -9.31 23.56 37.39
N ASP A 352 -9.75 22.36 37.79
CA ASP A 352 -9.00 21.47 38.70
C ASP A 352 -7.63 21.12 38.10
N ARG A 353 -7.63 20.82 36.78
CA ARG A 353 -6.39 20.47 36.06
C ARG A 353 -5.45 21.67 35.90
N MET A 354 -6.00 22.84 35.64
CA MET A 354 -5.15 24.04 35.52
C MET A 354 -4.62 24.49 36.87
N GLN A 355 -5.38 24.36 37.97
CA GLN A 355 -4.86 24.52 39.32
C GLN A 355 -3.67 23.59 39.59
N GLN A 356 -3.77 22.31 39.17
CA GLN A 356 -2.68 21.34 39.29
C GLN A 356 -1.43 21.76 38.51
N VAL A 357 -1.59 22.35 37.32
CA VAL A 357 -0.47 22.94 36.55
C VAL A 357 0.20 24.04 37.32
N LEU A 358 -0.58 25.01 37.84
CA LEU A 358 -0.08 26.14 38.62
C LEU A 358 0.67 25.65 39.88
N HIS A 359 0.10 24.72 40.63
CA HIS A 359 0.76 24.12 41.79
C HIS A 359 2.07 23.46 41.46
N ASN A 360 2.14 22.65 40.38
CA ASN A 360 3.39 22.00 39.99
C ASN A 360 4.48 22.97 39.58
N VAL A 361 4.12 24.06 38.87
CA VAL A 361 5.10 25.07 38.41
C VAL A 361 5.54 25.94 39.62
N LEU A 362 4.60 26.40 40.47
CA LEU A 362 4.91 27.22 41.63
C LEU A 362 5.73 26.47 42.69
N ASP A 363 5.40 25.20 42.98
CA ASP A 363 6.20 24.38 43.89
C ASP A 363 7.66 24.25 43.39
N ASN A 364 7.87 24.12 42.08
CA ASN A 364 9.20 24.10 41.50
C ASN A 364 9.88 25.48 41.62
N ALA A 365 9.20 26.56 41.26
CA ALA A 365 9.73 27.91 41.38
C ALA A 365 10.15 28.21 42.83
N ILE A 366 9.26 27.97 43.80
CA ILE A 366 9.55 28.17 45.24
C ILE A 366 10.70 27.26 45.69
N ARG A 367 10.74 26.00 45.25
CA ARG A 367 11.78 25.03 45.66
C ARG A 367 13.16 25.46 45.27
N TYR A 368 13.32 25.92 44.04
CA TYR A 368 14.63 26.21 43.44
C TYR A 368 15.05 27.67 43.53
N THR A 369 14.16 28.58 43.95
CA THR A 369 14.49 29.95 44.29
C THR A 369 15.19 30.00 45.65
N ASN A 370 16.30 30.75 45.77
CA ASN A 370 16.99 30.97 47.02
C ASN A 370 16.19 31.91 47.97
N GLN A 371 16.58 31.96 49.23
CA GLN A 371 16.00 32.95 50.14
C GLN A 371 16.26 34.38 49.62
N ASN A 372 15.27 35.26 49.78
CA ASN A 372 15.23 36.62 49.27
C ASN A 372 15.28 36.71 47.72
N GLY A 373 14.90 35.64 47.00
CA GLY A 373 14.77 35.67 45.56
C GLY A 373 13.39 36.16 45.13
N ASP A 374 13.21 36.32 43.81
CA ASP A 374 12.00 36.89 43.22
C ASP A 374 11.30 35.84 42.38
N ILE A 375 9.94 35.86 42.39
CA ILE A 375 9.08 35.14 41.43
C ILE A 375 8.16 36.17 40.78
N VAL A 376 8.21 36.25 39.45
CA VAL A 376 7.39 37.15 38.62
C VAL A 376 6.41 36.37 37.82
N ILE A 377 5.13 36.69 37.95
CA ILE A 377 4.04 36.01 37.21
C ILE A 377 3.37 37.02 36.29
N THR A 378 3.35 36.72 35.02
CA THR A 378 2.73 37.62 34.00
C THR A 378 1.71 36.83 33.17
N LEU A 379 0.55 37.43 33.01
CA LEU A 379 -0.49 36.92 32.13
C LEU A 379 -0.82 37.98 31.08
N ARG A 380 -0.54 37.69 29.82
CA ARG A 380 -0.75 38.63 28.70
C ARG A 380 -1.53 37.97 27.57
N GLN A 381 -2.28 38.78 26.82
CA GLN A 381 -2.85 38.39 25.58
C GLN A 381 -1.88 38.61 24.43
N ILE A 382 -1.72 37.64 23.56
CA ILE A 382 -0.90 37.71 22.34
C ILE A 382 -1.77 37.10 21.22
N ASP A 383 -2.33 37.97 20.40
CA ASP A 383 -3.31 37.58 19.35
C ASP A 383 -4.49 36.79 19.95
N ASP A 384 -4.75 35.59 19.45
CA ASP A 384 -5.83 34.68 19.89
C ASP A 384 -5.42 33.80 21.09
N TYR A 385 -4.28 34.03 21.69
CA TYR A 385 -3.74 33.21 22.78
C TYR A 385 -3.47 34.08 24.02
N CYS A 386 -3.59 33.49 25.19
CA CYS A 386 -2.98 34.02 26.38
C CYS A 386 -1.65 33.32 26.64
N GLU A 387 -0.72 34.05 27.17
CA GLU A 387 0.59 33.57 27.61
C GLU A 387 0.76 33.86 29.10
N LEU A 388 0.81 32.74 29.88
CA LEU A 388 1.20 32.79 31.29
C LEU A 388 2.71 32.51 31.40
N ASN A 389 3.45 33.45 32.01
CA ASN A 389 4.87 33.26 32.29
C ASN A 389 5.09 33.28 33.80
N ILE A 390 5.73 32.24 34.34
CA ILE A 390 6.19 32.19 35.74
C ILE A 390 7.70 32.12 35.70
N LYS A 391 8.32 33.24 36.15
CA LYS A 391 9.77 33.44 36.14
C LYS A 391 10.30 33.46 37.57
N ASP A 392 11.30 32.65 37.87
CA ASP A 392 12.03 32.62 39.12
C ASP A 392 13.48 33.12 38.95
N THR A 393 14.10 33.58 40.04
CA THR A 393 15.53 33.93 40.12
C THR A 393 16.33 32.85 40.82
N GLY A 394 15.99 31.61 40.61
CA GLY A 394 16.60 30.44 41.23
C GLY A 394 17.95 30.04 40.63
N ILE A 395 18.36 28.83 40.93
CA ILE A 395 19.66 28.28 40.50
C ILE A 395 19.78 28.08 38.98
N GLY A 396 18.67 28.14 38.23
CA GLY A 396 18.63 27.87 36.80
C GLY A 396 19.01 26.45 36.43
N ILE A 397 18.95 26.17 35.13
CA ILE A 397 19.13 24.83 34.54
C ILE A 397 20.14 24.95 33.40
N GLU A 398 21.05 23.98 33.27
CA GLU A 398 21.98 23.91 32.13
C GLU A 398 21.24 23.54 30.84
N THR A 399 21.65 24.12 29.72
CA THR A 399 20.98 23.98 28.41
C THR A 399 20.83 22.53 27.98
N GLU A 400 21.80 21.68 28.30
CA GLU A 400 21.75 20.23 27.93
C GLU A 400 20.61 19.48 28.59
N HIS A 401 20.02 19.99 29.66
CA HIS A 401 18.93 19.38 30.38
C HIS A 401 17.54 19.86 29.91
N LEU A 402 17.48 21.02 29.21
CA LEU A 402 16.20 21.65 28.84
C LEU A 402 15.29 20.78 27.96
N GLU A 403 15.88 20.07 27.02
CA GLU A 403 15.13 19.20 26.10
C GLU A 403 14.43 18.03 26.79
N ASN A 404 15.00 17.54 27.89
CA ASN A 404 14.50 16.41 28.64
C ASN A 404 13.52 16.80 29.77
N LEU A 405 13.34 18.12 30.04
CA LEU A 405 12.40 18.58 31.04
C LEU A 405 10.96 18.24 30.62
N GLY A 406 10.21 17.68 31.56
CA GLY A 406 8.87 17.16 31.28
C GLY A 406 8.84 15.73 30.79
N GLU A 407 9.99 15.05 30.67
CA GLU A 407 10.01 13.57 30.57
C GLU A 407 9.76 12.97 31.96
N ARG A 408 9.13 11.79 31.97
CA ARG A 408 8.76 11.08 33.21
C ARG A 408 10.02 10.72 34.02
N PHE A 409 10.04 11.05 35.32
CA PHE A 409 11.15 10.80 36.24
C PHE A 409 12.45 11.53 35.93
N TYR A 410 12.43 12.42 34.93
CA TYR A 410 13.64 13.20 34.61
C TYR A 410 13.97 14.22 35.72
N ARG A 411 15.25 14.30 36.10
CA ARG A 411 15.76 15.18 37.14
C ARG A 411 17.19 15.54 36.82
N VAL A 412 17.52 16.82 36.87
CA VAL A 412 18.88 17.32 36.62
C VAL A 412 19.87 16.81 37.69
N ASP A 413 19.48 16.79 38.97
CA ASP A 413 20.26 16.26 40.06
C ASP A 413 19.44 15.28 40.91
N LYS A 414 19.70 13.96 40.73
CA LYS A 414 19.00 12.87 41.43
C LYS A 414 19.26 12.89 42.97
N ALA A 415 20.43 13.33 43.41
CA ALA A 415 20.80 13.31 44.85
C ALA A 415 20.13 14.45 45.60
N ARG A 416 20.27 15.68 45.11
CA ARG A 416 19.74 16.90 45.73
C ARG A 416 18.22 16.95 45.75
N SER A 417 17.58 16.45 44.66
CA SER A 417 16.13 16.47 44.56
C SER A 417 15.46 15.38 45.43
N ARG A 418 16.16 14.30 45.82
CA ARG A 418 15.64 13.33 46.80
C ARG A 418 15.46 13.94 48.20
N GLN A 419 16.37 14.78 48.63
CA GLN A 419 16.27 15.47 49.94
C GLN A 419 15.06 16.41 50.03
N HIS A 420 14.63 16.97 48.88
CA HIS A 420 13.54 17.92 48.78
C HIS A 420 12.22 17.29 48.34
N GLY A 421 12.13 15.96 48.19
CA GLY A 421 10.87 15.20 48.01
C GLY A 421 10.21 15.29 46.65
N GLY A 422 10.94 15.68 45.57
CA GLY A 422 10.37 15.73 44.23
C GLY A 422 10.18 14.33 43.64
N THR A 423 9.10 14.07 42.92
CA THR A 423 8.82 12.81 42.23
C THR A 423 9.43 12.70 40.83
N GLY A 424 9.70 13.84 40.18
CA GLY A 424 10.11 13.93 38.79
C GLY A 424 8.94 13.72 37.80
N LEU A 425 7.72 13.73 38.32
CA LEU A 425 6.48 13.59 37.50
C LEU A 425 5.74 14.92 37.32
N GLY A 426 5.95 15.91 38.21
CA GLY A 426 5.19 17.16 38.20
C GLY A 426 5.25 17.91 36.84
N LEU A 427 6.43 18.05 36.23
CA LEU A 427 6.55 18.69 34.92
C LEU A 427 5.99 17.81 33.77
N ALA A 428 6.05 16.50 33.88
CA ALA A 428 5.39 15.59 32.94
C ALA A 428 3.86 15.74 32.99
N ILE A 429 3.29 15.90 34.19
CA ILE A 429 1.86 16.20 34.41
C ILE A 429 1.51 17.56 33.79
N VAL A 430 2.33 18.61 34.04
CA VAL A 430 2.15 19.94 33.42
C VAL A 430 2.07 19.82 31.89
N ARG A 431 3.07 19.17 31.31
CA ARG A 431 3.14 18.95 29.85
C ARG A 431 1.87 18.25 29.32
N GLN A 432 1.42 17.21 30.00
CA GLN A 432 0.25 16.44 29.58
C GLN A 432 -1.03 17.24 29.71
N ILE A 433 -1.24 17.95 30.83
CA ILE A 433 -2.43 18.79 31.01
C ILE A 433 -2.47 19.92 29.97
N VAL A 434 -1.38 20.61 29.73
CA VAL A 434 -1.31 21.66 28.70
C VAL A 434 -1.60 21.08 27.33
N HIS A 435 -1.07 19.89 27.01
CA HIS A 435 -1.30 19.22 25.75
C HIS A 435 -2.78 18.86 25.51
N ILE A 436 -3.48 18.29 26.51
CA ILE A 436 -4.91 17.93 26.36
C ILE A 436 -5.82 19.17 26.34
N HIS A 437 -5.31 20.35 26.74
CA HIS A 437 -5.97 21.64 26.57
C HIS A 437 -5.64 22.33 25.24
N ASP A 438 -4.99 21.63 24.29
CA ASP A 438 -4.55 22.16 23.00
C ASP A 438 -3.57 23.35 23.14
N GLY A 439 -2.92 23.43 24.30
CA GLY A 439 -1.95 24.48 24.64
C GLY A 439 -0.51 24.12 24.25
N GLN A 440 0.36 25.10 24.42
CA GLN A 440 1.81 24.94 24.25
C GLN A 440 2.51 25.33 25.55
N TRP A 441 3.59 24.63 25.86
CA TRP A 441 4.43 24.96 27.00
C TRP A 441 5.91 25.06 26.58
N ARG A 442 6.64 25.89 27.25
CA ARG A 442 8.07 26.14 27.03
C ARG A 442 8.77 26.42 28.33
N ILE A 443 10.02 25.99 28.47
CA ILE A 443 10.90 26.32 29.59
C ILE A 443 12.16 26.98 29.03
N GLU A 444 12.47 28.12 29.54
CA GLU A 444 13.72 28.85 29.28
C GLU A 444 14.49 29.01 30.58
N SER A 445 15.76 28.66 30.59
CA SER A 445 16.56 28.74 31.79
C SER A 445 18.04 28.87 31.44
N GLU A 446 18.77 29.58 32.32
CA GLU A 446 20.20 29.69 32.27
C GLU A 446 20.74 29.48 33.69
N LYS A 447 21.81 28.68 33.83
CA LYS A 447 22.40 28.37 35.12
C LYS A 447 22.80 29.62 35.85
N GLY A 448 22.31 29.83 37.07
CA GLY A 448 22.55 31.00 37.91
C GLY A 448 21.63 32.21 37.65
N HIS A 449 20.79 32.18 36.61
CA HIS A 449 19.89 33.28 36.23
C HIS A 449 18.40 32.96 36.42
N GLY A 450 18.08 31.75 36.89
CA GLY A 450 16.71 31.31 37.14
C GLY A 450 16.03 30.62 35.97
N THR A 451 14.72 30.41 36.10
CA THR A 451 13.91 29.67 35.11
C THR A 451 12.63 30.42 34.79
N THR A 452 12.20 30.36 33.53
CA THR A 452 10.91 30.89 33.08
C THR A 452 10.12 29.72 32.47
N VAL A 453 8.95 29.43 33.01
CA VAL A 453 7.98 28.50 32.47
C VAL A 453 6.88 29.30 31.77
N SER A 454 6.71 29.08 30.49
CA SER A 454 5.71 29.75 29.65
C SER A 454 4.62 28.75 29.21
N ILE A 455 3.37 29.11 29.38
CA ILE A 455 2.20 28.33 29.01
C ILE A 455 1.30 29.18 28.10
N LYS A 456 1.01 28.70 26.92
CA LYS A 456 0.10 29.36 25.96
C LYS A 456 -1.19 28.54 25.80
N LEU A 457 -2.31 29.21 25.98
CA LEU A 457 -3.66 28.65 25.81
C LEU A 457 -4.47 29.53 24.86
N LYS A 458 -5.39 28.94 24.12
CA LYS A 458 -6.27 29.66 23.22
C LYS A 458 -7.31 30.43 24.05
N ILE A 459 -7.48 31.73 23.79
CA ILE A 459 -8.51 32.56 24.41
C ILE A 459 -9.85 32.23 23.77
N GLN A 460 -10.93 32.23 24.53
CA GLN A 460 -12.28 32.26 23.99
C GLN A 460 -12.54 33.70 23.52
N VAL A 461 -12.43 33.91 22.21
CA VAL A 461 -13.00 35.12 21.61
C VAL A 461 -14.52 34.96 21.68
N GLU A 462 -15.23 35.83 22.40
CA GLU A 462 -16.69 35.95 22.23
C GLU A 462 -16.95 36.18 20.74
N GLU A 463 -17.41 35.16 20.00
CA GLU A 463 -18.16 35.41 18.80
C GLU A 463 -19.39 36.17 19.29
N SER A 464 -19.37 37.48 19.08
CA SER A 464 -20.49 38.38 19.35
C SER A 464 -21.75 37.74 18.84
N MET A 465 -22.65 37.37 19.75
CA MET A 465 -24.06 37.15 19.41
C MET A 465 -24.61 38.44 18.84
N PHE A 466 -24.63 38.55 17.50
CA PHE A 466 -25.46 39.48 16.74
C PHE A 466 -26.32 38.71 15.76
#